data_45c3576a5f6cb5d36bb0b03032910cb3
#
_entry.id   45c3576a5f6cb5d36bb0b03032910cb3
#
_cell.length_a   1.000
_cell.length_b   1.000
_cell.length_c   1.000
_cell.angle_alpha   90.00
_cell.angle_beta   90.00
_cell.angle_gamma   90.00
#
_symmetry.space_group_name_H-M   'P 1'
#
loop_
_entity.id
_entity.type
_entity.pdbx_description
1 polymer ?
#
loop_
_entity_poly.entity_id
_entity_poly.type
_entity_poly.pdbx_seq_one_letter_code
_entity_poly.pdbx_strand_id
1 'polypeptide(L)'
;NQTIRGRLQSTGRKFMQMGKTKVKVCGLTRKEEAEMLADCRVEFAGMVLFFPKSKRNVTLQQAEQILAALKKYGVSKSVAVTVSPTKEQVEQIMRLGFDYIQIHGTLSDEVHDVLRIPVIRAVNVAGETAEDKESIRRQLESVLADEKTAGILFDGSSPGAGKTFDWSLLKNIQKTDKLLFLAGGLTPENAAQAVKTVAPDVVDVSSGVEKDVSPCAAFAGKDAEKITKFVENVRL
;
A
#
# COMPACT_ATOMS: atom_id res chain seq x y z
N ASN A 1 -36.03 52.23 1.00
CA ASN A 1 -35.29 51.59 -0.10
C ASN A 1 -33.96 51.05 0.43
N GLN A 2 -34.00 49.89 1.03
CA GLN A 2 -32.78 49.17 1.41
C GLN A 2 -32.69 47.90 0.57
N THR A 3 -31.76 47.91 -0.38
CA THR A 3 -31.42 46.81 -1.26
C THR A 3 -30.66 45.77 -0.47
N ILE A 4 -31.24 44.61 -0.26
CA ILE A 4 -30.61 43.42 0.32
C ILE A 4 -29.69 42.85 -0.74
N ARG A 5 -28.40 43.13 -0.64
CA ARG A 5 -27.37 42.38 -1.40
C ARG A 5 -27.11 41.05 -0.72
N GLY A 6 -27.70 40.00 -1.27
CA GLY A 6 -27.38 38.63 -0.90
C GLY A 6 -25.91 38.32 -1.21
N ARG A 7 -25.15 38.04 -0.16
CA ARG A 7 -23.79 37.49 -0.24
C ARG A 7 -23.87 36.07 -0.74
N LEU A 8 -23.66 35.86 -2.04
CA LEU A 8 -23.25 34.57 -2.57
C LEU A 8 -21.87 34.26 -2.01
N GLN A 9 -21.83 33.44 -0.95
CA GLN A 9 -20.61 32.79 -0.52
C GLN A 9 -20.24 31.76 -1.61
N SER A 10 -19.32 32.15 -2.47
CA SER A 10 -18.61 31.21 -3.32
C SER A 10 -17.86 30.24 -2.39
N THR A 11 -18.36 29.02 -2.26
CA THR A 11 -17.60 27.91 -1.75
C THR A 11 -16.44 27.70 -2.70
N GLY A 12 -15.34 28.40 -2.42
CA GLY A 12 -14.08 28.15 -3.07
C GLY A 12 -13.70 26.69 -2.79
N ARG A 13 -13.95 25.83 -3.76
CA ARG A 13 -13.25 24.55 -3.83
C ARG A 13 -11.77 24.90 -3.80
N LYS A 14 -11.11 24.72 -2.65
CA LYS A 14 -9.68 24.60 -2.62
C LYS A 14 -9.35 23.51 -3.65
N PHE A 15 -8.82 23.93 -4.78
CA PHE A 15 -8.03 23.06 -5.64
C PHE A 15 -6.86 22.63 -4.75
N MET A 16 -7.04 21.54 -3.99
CA MET A 16 -5.92 20.84 -3.42
C MET A 16 -5.05 20.47 -4.62
N GLN A 17 -3.89 21.08 -4.69
CA GLN A 17 -2.80 20.68 -5.57
C GLN A 17 -2.76 19.15 -5.48
N MET A 18 -3.12 18.47 -6.57
CA MET A 18 -3.06 17.01 -6.65
C MET A 18 -1.61 16.65 -6.39
N GLY A 19 -1.33 16.20 -5.16
CA GLY A 19 -0.01 15.71 -4.79
C GLY A 19 0.33 14.57 -5.76
N LYS A 20 1.55 14.58 -6.27
CA LYS A 20 2.03 13.51 -7.15
C LYS A 20 1.82 12.17 -6.47
N THR A 21 1.23 11.19 -7.16
CA THR A 21 1.02 9.84 -6.65
C THR A 21 2.34 9.26 -6.16
N LYS A 22 2.34 8.75 -4.92
CA LYS A 22 3.50 8.13 -4.28
C LYS A 22 3.65 6.67 -4.70
N VAL A 23 4.84 6.13 -4.48
CA VAL A 23 5.15 4.73 -4.79
C VAL A 23 5.47 3.96 -3.52
N LYS A 24 4.90 2.76 -3.42
CA LYS A 24 5.28 1.73 -2.46
C LYS A 24 5.85 0.54 -3.24
N VAL A 25 7.00 0.02 -2.80
CA VAL A 25 7.55 -1.26 -3.26
C VAL A 25 7.43 -2.26 -2.12
N CYS A 26 6.69 -3.35 -2.36
CA CYS A 26 6.37 -4.34 -1.34
C CYS A 26 7.15 -5.64 -1.54
N GLY A 27 7.51 -6.28 -0.43
CA GLY A 27 8.18 -7.56 -0.43
C GLY A 27 9.70 -7.46 -0.59
N LEU A 28 10.33 -6.50 0.09
CA LEU A 28 11.77 -6.43 0.24
C LEU A 28 12.25 -7.63 1.08
N THR A 29 13.37 -8.22 0.65
CA THR A 29 13.97 -9.38 1.32
C THR A 29 15.44 -9.20 1.65
N ARG A 30 16.07 -8.14 1.16
CA ARG A 30 17.49 -7.84 1.30
C ARG A 30 17.73 -6.37 1.59
N LYS A 31 18.75 -6.08 2.40
CA LYS A 31 19.13 -4.70 2.76
C LYS A 31 19.60 -3.86 1.56
N GLU A 32 20.18 -4.50 0.54
CA GLU A 32 20.65 -3.84 -0.69
C GLU A 32 19.49 -3.23 -1.50
N GLU A 33 18.28 -3.76 -1.34
CA GLU A 33 17.09 -3.21 -2.01
C GLU A 33 16.70 -1.82 -1.47
N ALA A 34 17.13 -1.46 -0.25
CA ALA A 34 16.90 -0.12 0.31
C ALA A 34 17.61 0.99 -0.49
N GLU A 35 18.79 0.73 -1.05
CA GLU A 35 19.49 1.66 -1.91
C GLU A 35 18.74 1.90 -3.22
N MET A 36 18.27 0.82 -3.87
CA MET A 36 17.46 0.90 -5.09
C MET A 36 16.22 1.78 -4.90
N LEU A 37 15.56 1.65 -3.74
CA LEU A 37 14.40 2.47 -3.41
C LEU A 37 14.78 3.94 -3.19
N ALA A 38 15.90 4.19 -2.54
CA ALA A 38 16.38 5.54 -2.27
C ALA A 38 16.74 6.28 -3.56
N ASP A 39 17.44 5.63 -4.50
CA ASP A 39 17.84 6.19 -5.79
C ASP A 39 16.60 6.61 -6.62
N CYS A 40 15.53 5.84 -6.54
CA CYS A 40 14.26 6.14 -7.21
C CYS A 40 13.32 7.03 -6.37
N ARG A 41 13.70 7.42 -5.14
CA ARG A 41 12.85 8.17 -4.20
C ARG A 41 11.49 7.52 -3.98
N VAL A 42 11.49 6.21 -3.73
CA VAL A 42 10.29 5.45 -3.39
C VAL A 42 9.87 5.81 -1.96
N GLU A 43 8.62 6.17 -1.74
CA GLU A 43 8.15 6.71 -0.47
C GLU A 43 7.80 5.64 0.58
N PHE A 44 7.47 4.40 0.16
CA PHE A 44 7.12 3.32 1.09
C PHE A 44 7.83 2.01 0.72
N ALA A 45 8.34 1.32 1.72
CA ALA A 45 9.06 0.05 1.61
C ALA A 45 8.38 -1.04 2.45
N GLY A 46 7.80 -2.06 1.81
CA GLY A 46 7.06 -3.14 2.45
C GLY A 46 7.92 -4.38 2.69
N MET A 47 7.80 -4.99 3.87
CA MET A 47 8.41 -6.28 4.25
C MET A 47 7.33 -7.22 4.76
N VAL A 48 7.25 -8.44 4.21
CA VAL A 48 6.29 -9.45 4.63
C VAL A 48 6.84 -10.19 5.85
N LEU A 49 6.06 -10.21 6.93
CA LEU A 49 6.42 -10.82 8.21
C LEU A 49 5.34 -11.81 8.66
N PHE A 50 5.76 -12.89 9.32
CA PHE A 50 4.88 -13.90 9.91
C PHE A 50 3.94 -14.59 8.92
N PHE A 51 4.31 -14.63 7.65
CA PHE A 51 3.54 -15.33 6.62
C PHE A 51 4.44 -16.24 5.77
N PRO A 52 4.87 -17.40 6.30
CA PRO A 52 5.88 -18.28 5.67
C PRO A 52 5.44 -18.87 4.32
N LYS A 53 4.15 -18.81 3.98
CA LYS A 53 3.64 -19.20 2.66
C LYS A 53 4.10 -18.23 1.55
N SER A 54 4.48 -17.01 1.90
CA SER A 54 5.01 -16.06 0.93
C SER A 54 6.50 -16.27 0.71
N LYS A 55 6.91 -16.36 -0.55
CA LYS A 55 8.34 -16.36 -0.93
C LYS A 55 9.07 -15.07 -0.52
N ARG A 56 8.35 -14.02 -0.14
CA ARG A 56 8.86 -12.72 0.28
C ARG A 56 8.89 -12.56 1.80
N ASN A 57 8.51 -13.62 2.54
CA ASN A 57 8.54 -13.56 3.99
C ASN A 57 9.98 -13.43 4.50
N VAL A 58 10.20 -12.49 5.41
CA VAL A 58 11.49 -12.27 6.06
C VAL A 58 11.42 -12.61 7.55
N THR A 59 12.54 -12.98 8.10
CA THR A 59 12.71 -13.12 9.56
C THR A 59 12.80 -11.76 10.23
N LEU A 60 12.60 -11.70 11.55
CA LEU A 60 12.80 -10.45 12.32
C LEU A 60 14.21 -9.90 12.17
N GLN A 61 15.23 -10.78 12.16
CA GLN A 61 16.62 -10.38 11.95
C GLN A 61 16.87 -9.76 10.55
N GLN A 62 16.28 -10.34 9.51
CA GLN A 62 16.36 -9.76 8.16
C GLN A 62 15.64 -8.41 8.10
N ALA A 63 14.46 -8.31 8.71
CA ALA A 63 13.71 -7.05 8.78
C ALA A 63 14.50 -5.96 9.50
N GLU A 64 15.18 -6.27 10.59
CA GLU A 64 16.05 -5.33 11.31
C GLU A 64 17.18 -4.80 10.43
N GLN A 65 17.84 -5.67 9.64
CA GLN A 65 18.89 -5.26 8.70
C GLN A 65 18.35 -4.35 7.59
N ILE A 66 17.17 -4.66 7.06
CA ILE A 66 16.51 -3.84 6.02
C ILE A 66 16.10 -2.48 6.62
N LEU A 67 15.52 -2.46 7.82
CA LEU A 67 15.14 -1.22 8.52
C LEU A 67 16.35 -0.32 8.76
N ALA A 68 17.48 -0.88 9.18
CA ALA A 68 18.72 -0.13 9.36
C ALA A 68 19.20 0.51 8.04
N ALA A 69 19.10 -0.24 6.92
CA ALA A 69 19.45 0.29 5.60
C ALA A 69 18.48 1.39 5.14
N LEU A 70 17.15 1.19 5.29
CA LEU A 70 16.14 2.21 4.98
C LEU A 70 16.38 3.50 5.78
N LYS A 71 16.68 3.36 7.08
CA LYS A 71 16.98 4.50 7.96
C LYS A 71 18.24 5.26 7.53
N LYS A 72 19.27 4.53 7.08
CA LYS A 72 20.51 5.13 6.56
C LYS A 72 20.24 6.06 5.37
N TYR A 73 19.39 5.65 4.44
CA TYR A 73 19.03 6.45 3.27
C TYR A 73 17.95 7.51 3.55
N GLY A 74 17.08 7.30 4.54
CA GLY A 74 16.12 8.30 5.03
C GLY A 74 15.00 8.70 4.06
N VAL A 75 14.76 7.91 3.01
CA VAL A 75 13.79 8.24 1.95
C VAL A 75 12.45 7.56 2.16
N SER A 76 12.46 6.24 2.40
CA SER A 76 11.26 5.42 2.45
C SER A 76 10.74 5.23 3.88
N LYS A 77 9.42 5.29 4.03
CA LYS A 77 8.71 4.82 5.23
C LYS A 77 8.60 3.30 5.21
N SER A 78 8.94 2.66 6.32
CA SER A 78 8.89 1.22 6.47
C SER A 78 7.48 0.72 6.78
N VAL A 79 7.07 -0.36 6.12
CA VAL A 79 5.75 -0.98 6.28
C VAL A 79 5.90 -2.47 6.58
N ALA A 80 5.50 -2.92 7.77
CA ALA A 80 5.37 -4.33 8.08
C ALA A 80 4.07 -4.88 7.46
N VAL A 81 4.17 -5.89 6.62
CA VAL A 81 3.01 -6.49 5.93
C VAL A 81 2.70 -7.84 6.54
N THR A 82 1.47 -8.01 7.02
CA THR A 82 1.02 -9.20 7.76
C THR A 82 -0.34 -9.69 7.28
N VAL A 83 -0.66 -10.93 7.64
CA VAL A 83 -1.98 -11.53 7.40
C VAL A 83 -2.53 -12.05 8.72
N SER A 84 -3.64 -11.47 9.20
CA SER A 84 -4.29 -11.84 10.47
C SER A 84 -3.28 -12.05 11.63
N PRO A 85 -2.49 -11.01 11.97
CA PRO A 85 -1.41 -11.17 12.94
C PRO A 85 -1.94 -11.39 14.35
N THR A 86 -1.14 -12.05 15.21
CA THR A 86 -1.40 -12.13 16.64
C THR A 86 -0.91 -10.88 17.36
N LYS A 87 -1.35 -10.70 18.61
CA LYS A 87 -0.88 -9.62 19.48
C LYS A 87 0.64 -9.60 19.63
N GLU A 88 1.23 -10.76 19.91
CA GLU A 88 2.69 -10.90 20.10
C GLU A 88 3.46 -10.53 18.83
N GLN A 89 2.94 -10.89 17.66
CA GLN A 89 3.54 -10.51 16.37
C GLN A 89 3.52 -9.00 16.16
N VAL A 90 2.41 -8.36 16.47
CA VAL A 90 2.28 -6.91 16.36
C VAL A 90 3.19 -6.19 17.36
N GLU A 91 3.29 -6.66 18.58
CA GLU A 91 4.24 -6.14 19.56
C GLU A 91 5.70 -6.27 19.12
N GLN A 92 6.07 -7.38 18.47
CA GLN A 92 7.40 -7.56 17.88
C GLN A 92 7.66 -6.57 16.74
N ILE A 93 6.68 -6.35 15.86
CA ILE A 93 6.75 -5.35 14.77
C ILE A 93 6.97 -3.94 15.35
N MET A 94 6.20 -3.56 16.37
CA MET A 94 6.34 -2.24 16.99
C MET A 94 7.70 -2.06 17.67
N ARG A 95 8.24 -3.11 18.32
CA ARG A 95 9.58 -3.08 18.93
C ARG A 95 10.70 -2.89 17.90
N LEU A 96 10.56 -3.40 16.67
CA LEU A 96 11.50 -3.18 15.59
C LEU A 96 11.48 -1.74 15.04
N GLY A 97 10.42 -0.97 15.31
CA GLY A 97 10.32 0.43 14.94
C GLY A 97 9.89 0.67 13.50
N PHE A 98 8.98 -0.13 12.97
CA PHE A 98 8.31 0.15 11.69
C PHE A 98 7.48 1.44 11.77
N ASP A 99 7.42 2.19 10.66
CA ASP A 99 6.57 3.40 10.55
C ASP A 99 5.10 3.05 10.40
N TYR A 100 4.76 1.94 9.72
CA TYR A 100 3.39 1.49 9.45
C TYR A 100 3.29 -0.02 9.60
N ILE A 101 2.07 -0.50 9.85
CA ILE A 101 1.69 -1.90 9.70
C ILE A 101 0.58 -2.02 8.67
N GLN A 102 0.74 -2.90 7.69
CA GLN A 102 -0.29 -3.28 6.72
C GLN A 102 -0.86 -4.63 7.11
N ILE A 103 -2.18 -4.68 7.28
CA ILE A 103 -2.87 -5.88 7.74
C ILE A 103 -3.86 -6.35 6.68
N HIS A 104 -3.61 -7.55 6.15
CA HIS A 104 -4.54 -8.34 5.37
C HIS A 104 -5.36 -9.25 6.30
N GLY A 105 -6.55 -9.65 5.85
CA GLY A 105 -7.40 -10.55 6.63
C GLY A 105 -7.98 -9.90 7.89
N THR A 106 -8.07 -10.68 8.97
CA THR A 106 -8.74 -10.28 10.20
C THR A 106 -7.86 -9.39 11.07
N LEU A 107 -8.44 -8.35 11.62
CA LEU A 107 -7.91 -7.56 12.72
C LEU A 107 -8.79 -7.82 13.94
N SER A 108 -8.29 -8.58 14.91
CA SER A 108 -9.03 -8.85 16.16
C SER A 108 -8.98 -7.65 17.10
N ASP A 109 -9.95 -7.54 18.00
CA ASP A 109 -10.01 -6.47 19.01
C ASP A 109 -8.75 -6.44 19.87
N GLU A 110 -8.24 -7.63 20.27
CA GLU A 110 -7.01 -7.76 21.05
C GLU A 110 -5.79 -7.17 20.34
N VAL A 111 -5.67 -7.39 19.03
CA VAL A 111 -4.61 -6.82 18.20
C VAL A 111 -4.84 -5.31 18.03
N HIS A 112 -6.07 -4.92 17.75
CA HIS A 112 -6.43 -3.51 17.61
C HIS A 112 -6.06 -2.70 18.85
N ASP A 113 -6.35 -3.22 20.06
CA ASP A 113 -6.10 -2.53 21.32
C ASP A 113 -4.62 -2.22 21.58
N VAL A 114 -3.71 -3.10 21.15
CA VAL A 114 -2.26 -2.91 21.36
C VAL A 114 -1.57 -2.09 20.28
N LEU A 115 -2.20 -1.88 19.12
CA LEU A 115 -1.62 -1.08 18.03
C LEU A 115 -1.35 0.37 18.44
N ARG A 116 -0.11 0.83 18.19
CA ARG A 116 0.37 2.20 18.47
C ARG A 116 1.05 2.85 17.27
N ILE A 117 1.06 2.17 16.12
CA ILE A 117 1.57 2.71 14.85
C ILE A 117 0.43 2.75 13.82
N PRO A 118 0.51 3.66 12.82
CA PRO A 118 -0.53 3.78 11.80
C PRO A 118 -0.77 2.48 11.02
N VAL A 119 -2.03 2.17 10.78
CA VAL A 119 -2.47 0.94 10.12
C VAL A 119 -2.85 1.21 8.67
N ILE A 120 -2.39 0.36 7.75
CA ILE A 120 -2.90 0.27 6.38
C ILE A 120 -3.75 -1.01 6.32
N ARG A 121 -5.06 -0.84 6.10
CA ARG A 121 -5.99 -1.98 5.99
C ARG A 121 -6.13 -2.41 4.54
N ALA A 122 -5.87 -3.70 4.27
CA ALA A 122 -6.12 -4.28 2.96
C ALA A 122 -7.60 -4.66 2.82
N VAL A 123 -8.20 -4.21 1.74
CA VAL A 123 -9.54 -4.58 1.27
C VAL A 123 -9.36 -5.39 -0.01
N ASN A 124 -9.76 -6.65 0.02
CA ASN A 124 -9.68 -7.50 -1.16
C ASN A 124 -10.83 -7.18 -2.11
N VAL A 125 -10.49 -6.80 -3.33
CA VAL A 125 -11.45 -6.58 -4.40
C VAL A 125 -11.59 -7.88 -5.19
N ALA A 126 -12.52 -8.73 -4.75
CA ALA A 126 -12.79 -10.03 -5.36
C ALA A 126 -14.14 -10.00 -6.10
N GLY A 127 -14.13 -10.47 -7.35
CA GLY A 127 -15.35 -10.76 -8.09
C GLY A 127 -16.15 -9.56 -8.57
N GLU A 128 -17.17 -9.83 -9.40
CA GLU A 128 -18.04 -8.82 -9.99
C GLU A 128 -19.50 -8.95 -9.54
N THR A 129 -19.79 -9.92 -8.66
CA THR A 129 -21.15 -10.21 -8.20
C THR A 129 -21.68 -9.11 -7.28
N ALA A 130 -23.00 -9.05 -7.10
CA ALA A 130 -23.63 -8.13 -6.15
C ALA A 130 -23.18 -8.41 -4.71
N GLU A 131 -22.94 -9.68 -4.36
CA GLU A 131 -22.47 -10.10 -3.05
C GLU A 131 -21.03 -9.64 -2.80
N ASP A 132 -20.16 -9.70 -3.82
CA ASP A 132 -18.80 -9.20 -3.73
C ASP A 132 -18.76 -7.70 -3.47
N LYS A 133 -19.56 -6.93 -4.21
CA LYS A 133 -19.69 -5.47 -4.03
C LYS A 133 -20.18 -5.10 -2.64
N GLU A 134 -21.15 -5.84 -2.11
CA GLU A 134 -21.67 -5.62 -0.75
C GLU A 134 -20.66 -5.99 0.31
N SER A 135 -19.86 -7.05 0.09
CA SER A 135 -18.75 -7.43 0.98
C SER A 135 -17.66 -6.34 1.02
N ILE A 136 -17.27 -5.82 -0.15
CA ILE A 136 -16.31 -4.71 -0.25
C ILE A 136 -16.84 -3.48 0.47
N ARG A 137 -18.12 -3.13 0.28
CA ARG A 137 -18.75 -1.98 0.93
C ARG A 137 -18.69 -2.09 2.46
N ARG A 138 -19.07 -3.25 3.02
CA ARG A 138 -19.02 -3.50 4.48
C ARG A 138 -17.59 -3.43 5.04
N GLN A 139 -16.62 -4.03 4.34
CA GLN A 139 -15.23 -3.93 4.74
C GLN A 139 -14.75 -2.47 4.73
N LEU A 140 -15.12 -1.72 3.68
CA LEU A 140 -14.72 -0.33 3.53
C LEU A 140 -15.33 0.55 4.65
N GLU A 141 -16.60 0.39 4.97
CA GLU A 141 -17.26 1.11 6.06
C GLU A 141 -16.56 0.89 7.41
N SER A 142 -16.25 -0.37 7.72
CA SER A 142 -15.52 -0.72 8.95
C SER A 142 -14.14 -0.08 9.01
N VAL A 143 -13.40 -0.13 7.88
CA VAL A 143 -12.04 0.41 7.78
C VAL A 143 -12.03 1.94 7.84
N LEU A 144 -13.03 2.59 7.25
CA LEU A 144 -13.17 4.05 7.29
C LEU A 144 -13.50 4.58 8.70
N ALA A 145 -14.27 3.82 9.47
CA ALA A 145 -14.66 4.19 10.83
C ALA A 145 -13.53 4.01 11.86
N ASP A 146 -12.50 3.24 11.53
CA ASP A 146 -11.39 2.96 12.45
C ASP A 146 -10.37 4.11 12.47
N GLU A 147 -10.21 4.75 13.63
CA GLU A 147 -9.29 5.88 13.84
C GLU A 147 -7.80 5.52 13.71
N LYS A 148 -7.43 4.26 13.96
CA LYS A 148 -6.04 3.77 13.81
C LYS A 148 -5.66 3.53 12.36
N THR A 149 -6.64 3.41 11.47
CA THR A 149 -6.42 3.24 10.04
C THR A 149 -6.01 4.55 9.38
N ALA A 150 -4.77 4.61 8.91
CA ALA A 150 -4.21 5.75 8.17
C ALA A 150 -4.30 5.58 6.65
N GLY A 151 -4.50 4.35 6.17
CA GLY A 151 -4.59 4.05 4.75
C GLY A 151 -5.42 2.82 4.44
N ILE A 152 -5.98 2.78 3.24
CA ILE A 152 -6.76 1.66 2.70
C ILE A 152 -6.06 1.17 1.46
N LEU A 153 -5.73 -0.12 1.41
CA LEU A 153 -5.10 -0.75 0.27
C LEU A 153 -6.11 -1.65 -0.44
N PHE A 154 -6.38 -1.34 -1.69
CA PHE A 154 -7.18 -2.20 -2.57
C PHE A 154 -6.27 -3.15 -3.33
N ASP A 155 -6.46 -4.44 -3.15
CA ASP A 155 -5.72 -5.50 -3.82
C ASP A 155 -6.69 -6.46 -4.54
N GLY A 156 -6.26 -7.04 -5.64
CA GLY A 156 -7.02 -8.05 -6.34
C GLY A 156 -7.25 -9.31 -5.49
N SER A 157 -8.19 -10.17 -5.91
CA SER A 157 -8.60 -11.38 -5.19
C SER A 157 -7.49 -12.37 -4.87
N SER A 158 -6.33 -12.23 -5.51
CA SER A 158 -5.15 -13.09 -5.31
C SER A 158 -3.92 -12.23 -5.04
N PRO A 159 -3.71 -11.77 -3.81
CA PRO A 159 -2.56 -10.93 -3.46
C PRO A 159 -1.23 -11.54 -3.92
N GLY A 160 -0.44 -10.77 -4.66
CA GLY A 160 0.85 -11.21 -5.20
C GLY A 160 0.79 -12.11 -6.44
N ALA A 161 -0.39 -12.41 -6.99
CA ALA A 161 -0.55 -13.22 -8.20
C ALA A 161 -0.22 -12.48 -9.51
N GLY A 162 0.01 -11.16 -9.46
CA GLY A 162 0.37 -10.35 -10.62
C GLY A 162 -0.78 -10.11 -11.61
N LYS A 163 -2.04 -10.34 -11.20
CA LYS A 163 -3.23 -10.05 -12.01
C LYS A 163 -3.91 -8.78 -11.54
N THR A 164 -4.30 -7.91 -12.48
CA THR A 164 -5.11 -6.72 -12.21
C THR A 164 -6.58 -7.11 -12.04
N PHE A 165 -7.32 -6.30 -11.28
CA PHE A 165 -8.79 -6.32 -11.22
C PHE A 165 -9.35 -5.11 -12.00
N ASP A 166 -10.68 -5.06 -12.14
CA ASP A 166 -11.32 -3.91 -12.79
C ASP A 166 -11.23 -2.65 -11.90
N TRP A 167 -10.29 -1.77 -12.20
CA TRP A 167 -10.07 -0.51 -11.48
C TRP A 167 -11.26 0.44 -11.56
N SER A 168 -12.20 0.24 -12.48
CA SER A 168 -13.39 1.09 -12.58
C SER A 168 -14.28 0.99 -11.33
N LEU A 169 -14.18 -0.10 -10.59
CA LEU A 169 -14.88 -0.30 -9.31
C LEU A 169 -14.47 0.74 -8.26
N LEU A 170 -13.27 1.29 -8.36
CA LEU A 170 -12.73 2.27 -7.41
C LEU A 170 -13.04 3.73 -7.78
N LYS A 171 -13.56 4.00 -8.98
CA LYS A 171 -13.82 5.39 -9.45
C LYS A 171 -14.78 6.18 -8.57
N ASN A 172 -15.69 5.50 -7.88
CA ASN A 172 -16.73 6.11 -7.06
C ASN A 172 -16.37 6.09 -5.55
N ILE A 173 -15.17 5.67 -5.19
CA ILE A 173 -14.73 5.76 -3.79
C ILE A 173 -14.53 7.22 -3.45
N GLN A 174 -15.31 7.71 -2.49
CA GLN A 174 -15.20 9.08 -2.02
C GLN A 174 -13.80 9.31 -1.43
N LYS A 175 -13.21 10.46 -1.74
CA LYS A 175 -11.97 10.87 -1.08
C LYS A 175 -12.21 10.97 0.42
N THR A 176 -11.42 10.25 1.17
CA THR A 176 -11.41 10.24 2.63
C THR A 176 -10.15 10.97 3.13
N ASP A 177 -10.02 11.12 4.41
CA ASP A 177 -8.79 11.59 5.07
C ASP A 177 -7.68 10.52 5.12
N LYS A 178 -8.02 9.28 4.72
CA LYS A 178 -7.10 8.14 4.70
C LYS A 178 -6.42 8.02 3.33
N LEU A 179 -5.15 7.60 3.32
CA LEU A 179 -4.41 7.36 2.09
C LEU A 179 -5.02 6.18 1.31
N LEU A 180 -5.26 6.39 0.03
CA LEU A 180 -5.71 5.33 -0.88
C LEU A 180 -4.52 4.69 -1.57
N PHE A 181 -4.28 3.41 -1.26
CA PHE A 181 -3.27 2.57 -1.89
C PHE A 181 -3.93 1.69 -2.94
N LEU A 182 -3.37 1.66 -4.15
CA LEU A 182 -3.77 0.75 -5.22
C LEU A 182 -2.69 -0.32 -5.40
N ALA A 183 -3.07 -1.58 -5.22
CA ALA A 183 -2.23 -2.76 -5.43
C ALA A 183 -2.87 -3.75 -6.42
N GLY A 184 -2.22 -4.88 -6.62
CA GLY A 184 -2.72 -5.99 -7.45
C GLY A 184 -2.33 -5.87 -8.92
N GLY A 185 -1.33 -6.66 -9.32
CA GLY A 185 -0.91 -6.80 -10.72
C GLY A 185 -0.30 -5.57 -11.37
N LEU A 186 0.17 -4.60 -10.59
CA LEU A 186 0.85 -3.43 -11.13
C LEU A 186 2.23 -3.80 -11.69
N THR A 187 2.55 -3.22 -12.84
CA THR A 187 3.81 -3.35 -13.55
C THR A 187 4.24 -1.98 -14.11
N PRO A 188 5.51 -1.82 -14.54
CA PRO A 188 5.90 -0.59 -15.23
C PRO A 188 4.98 -0.23 -16.40
N GLU A 189 4.50 -1.22 -17.14
CA GLU A 189 3.69 -1.04 -18.36
C GLU A 189 2.28 -0.52 -18.09
N ASN A 190 1.67 -0.86 -16.94
CA ASN A 190 0.30 -0.45 -16.60
C ASN A 190 0.21 0.66 -15.54
N ALA A 191 1.34 1.07 -14.95
CA ALA A 191 1.38 2.04 -13.86
C ALA A 191 0.73 3.38 -14.19
N ALA A 192 1.07 3.96 -15.35
CA ALA A 192 0.49 5.24 -15.80
C ALA A 192 -1.04 5.15 -15.98
N GLN A 193 -1.52 4.04 -16.55
CA GLN A 193 -2.95 3.79 -16.74
C GLN A 193 -3.67 3.63 -15.39
N ALA A 194 -3.06 2.93 -14.43
CA ALA A 194 -3.59 2.76 -13.08
C ALA A 194 -3.77 4.13 -12.37
N VAL A 195 -2.74 4.96 -12.40
CA VAL A 195 -2.77 6.33 -11.83
C VAL A 195 -3.86 7.16 -12.49
N LYS A 196 -3.94 7.16 -13.82
CA LYS A 196 -4.94 7.93 -14.57
C LYS A 196 -6.37 7.47 -14.28
N THR A 197 -6.59 6.17 -14.09
CA THR A 197 -7.93 5.60 -13.89
C THR A 197 -8.45 5.79 -12.48
N VAL A 198 -7.60 5.58 -11.45
CA VAL A 198 -8.00 5.55 -10.04
C VAL A 198 -7.65 6.84 -9.30
N ALA A 199 -6.59 7.54 -9.75
CA ALA A 199 -6.00 8.68 -9.05
C ALA A 199 -5.70 8.37 -7.55
N PRO A 200 -4.96 7.25 -7.26
CA PRO A 200 -4.65 6.87 -5.89
C PRO A 200 -3.60 7.80 -5.28
N ASP A 201 -3.55 7.85 -3.95
CA ASP A 201 -2.47 8.56 -3.25
C ASP A 201 -1.16 7.79 -3.34
N VAL A 202 -1.22 6.45 -3.39
CA VAL A 202 -0.07 5.55 -3.46
C VAL A 202 -0.37 4.38 -4.39
N VAL A 203 0.56 4.05 -5.28
CA VAL A 203 0.56 2.76 -6.01
C VAL A 203 1.52 1.79 -5.33
N ASP A 204 1.08 0.56 -5.12
CA ASP A 204 1.84 -0.50 -4.43
C ASP A 204 2.19 -1.63 -5.40
N VAL A 205 3.46 -1.79 -5.70
CA VAL A 205 3.98 -2.81 -6.60
C VAL A 205 4.81 -3.85 -5.86
N SER A 206 4.66 -5.11 -6.23
CA SER A 206 5.47 -6.20 -5.69
C SER A 206 6.10 -7.04 -6.81
N SER A 207 5.37 -8.00 -7.39
CA SER A 207 5.90 -8.91 -8.42
C SER A 207 6.31 -8.19 -9.70
N GLY A 208 5.64 -7.11 -10.08
CA GLY A 208 5.92 -6.37 -11.31
C GLY A 208 7.30 -5.72 -11.38
N VAL A 209 8.02 -5.63 -10.26
CA VAL A 209 9.39 -5.10 -10.17
C VAL A 209 10.37 -6.12 -9.59
N GLU A 210 10.06 -7.41 -9.69
CA GLU A 210 10.98 -8.50 -9.34
C GLU A 210 11.85 -8.88 -10.53
N LYS A 211 13.06 -9.39 -10.22
CA LYS A 211 13.94 -9.98 -11.24
C LYS A 211 13.27 -11.17 -11.87
N ASP A 212 13.44 -11.28 -13.19
CA ASP A 212 13.00 -12.48 -13.89
C ASP A 212 13.87 -13.66 -13.45
N VAL A 213 13.20 -14.74 -13.08
CA VAL A 213 13.86 -15.98 -12.67
C VAL A 213 13.35 -17.11 -13.55
N SER A 214 14.22 -18.08 -13.85
CA SER A 214 13.79 -19.29 -14.53
C SER A 214 12.75 -20.04 -13.67
N PRO A 215 11.88 -20.85 -14.26
CA PRO A 215 10.81 -21.57 -13.52
C PRO A 215 11.31 -22.40 -12.33
N CYS A 216 12.58 -22.83 -12.37
CA CYS A 216 13.22 -23.65 -11.33
C CYS A 216 14.08 -22.82 -10.35
N ALA A 217 14.19 -21.50 -10.52
CA ALA A 217 15.04 -20.68 -9.69
C ALA A 217 14.30 -20.13 -8.45
N ALA A 218 15.05 -19.97 -7.36
CA ALA A 218 14.56 -19.29 -6.18
C ALA A 218 14.25 -17.82 -6.47
N PHE A 219 13.42 -17.20 -5.63
CA PHE A 219 13.14 -15.78 -5.65
C PHE A 219 14.45 -14.95 -5.63
N ALA A 220 14.62 -14.05 -6.59
CA ALA A 220 15.86 -13.30 -6.79
C ALA A 220 15.84 -11.86 -6.26
N GLY A 221 14.73 -11.43 -5.66
CA GLY A 221 14.58 -10.07 -5.12
C GLY A 221 14.09 -9.06 -6.15
N LYS A 222 14.23 -7.77 -5.82
CA LYS A 222 13.78 -6.66 -6.64
C LYS A 222 14.79 -6.33 -7.73
N ASP A 223 14.27 -5.75 -8.83
CA ASP A 223 15.02 -5.32 -10.00
C ASP A 223 15.07 -3.79 -10.05
N ALA A 224 16.27 -3.21 -10.04
CA ALA A 224 16.46 -1.76 -10.00
C ALA A 224 15.94 -1.06 -11.26
N GLU A 225 16.13 -1.65 -12.44
CA GLU A 225 15.66 -1.06 -13.71
C GLU A 225 14.14 -1.06 -13.79
N LYS A 226 13.49 -2.16 -13.36
CA LYS A 226 12.04 -2.25 -13.28
C LYS A 226 11.45 -1.26 -12.26
N ILE A 227 12.11 -1.06 -11.10
CA ILE A 227 11.70 -0.05 -10.12
C ILE A 227 11.78 1.34 -10.75
N THR A 228 12.91 1.68 -11.38
CA THR A 228 13.12 2.98 -12.04
C THR A 228 12.02 3.24 -13.05
N LYS A 229 11.80 2.30 -13.98
CA LYS A 229 10.77 2.40 -15.01
C LYS A 229 9.35 2.53 -14.43
N PHE A 230 9.05 1.78 -13.36
CA PHE A 230 7.77 1.89 -12.68
C PHE A 230 7.55 3.28 -12.09
N VAL A 231 8.55 3.80 -11.37
CA VAL A 231 8.49 5.14 -10.75
C VAL A 231 8.36 6.25 -11.79
N GLU A 232 9.11 6.17 -12.89
CA GLU A 232 9.01 7.11 -14.01
C GLU A 232 7.58 7.14 -14.57
N ASN A 233 6.99 5.96 -14.85
CA ASN A 233 5.65 5.86 -15.41
C ASN A 233 4.53 6.28 -14.43
N VAL A 234 4.75 6.19 -13.12
CA VAL A 234 3.83 6.74 -12.11
C VAL A 234 3.88 8.27 -12.08
N ARG A 235 5.03 8.85 -12.39
CA ARG A 235 5.31 10.28 -12.26
C ARG A 235 5.17 11.08 -13.54
N LEU A 236 4.77 10.41 -14.65
CA LEU A 236 4.38 11.07 -15.91
C LEU A 236 3.08 11.88 -15.73
#